data_308dd4e3e454cc294942110262c4231a
#
_entry.id   308dd4e3e454cc294942110262c4231a
#
_cell.length_a   1.000
_cell.length_b   1.000
_cell.length_c   1.000
_cell.angle_alpha   90.00
_cell.angle_beta   90.00
_cell.angle_gamma   90.00
#
_symmetry.space_group_name_H-M   'P 1'
#
loop_
_entity.id
_entity.type
_entity.pdbx_description
1 polymer ?
#
loop_
_entity_poly.entity_id
_entity_poly.type
_entity_poly.pdbx_seq_one_letter_code
_entity_poly.pdbx_strand_id
1 'polypeptide(L)'
;YWRAVVFDTFDGRQWHNTADAEATYDAGQIVPIASWRAREPISQTIKLLAPVGDVLFGAADVAQANLRMRATVRPETGVAPIPAAQAPAGAQPVEFTMVRAARDLDNGDSYTFVSAATKASIQDLENASTDYPPEIMDKFLQIPPEFSPRVRGLAQELTANAATPYEKAKAVEAYLRTLPYDDAIAAPPAGADPLEYFLFDIKRGYCDYYATAMAMMLRTVGVPARTASGYAEGLFDEESQSYYVTQRDAHTWVEVFFPEYGWIEFEPTAGESPLDRPQTDADEMAVTSQQQEQQPESPLAPTPPA
;
A
#
# COMPACT_ATOMS: atom_id res chain seq x y z
N TYR A 1 4.26 0.21 -5.60
CA TYR A 1 2.99 -0.25 -6.17
C TYR A 1 2.11 0.91 -6.58
N TRP A 2 1.21 0.68 -7.55
CA TRP A 2 0.25 1.64 -8.08
C TRP A 2 -1.13 1.33 -7.46
N ARG A 3 -1.41 1.93 -6.30
CA ARG A 3 -2.64 1.68 -5.55
C ARG A 3 -3.86 2.29 -6.24
N ALA A 4 -4.94 1.51 -6.36
CA ALA A 4 -6.25 1.94 -6.81
C ALA A 4 -7.25 2.07 -5.65
N VAL A 5 -7.30 1.04 -4.79
CA VAL A 5 -8.29 0.94 -3.72
C VAL A 5 -7.72 0.17 -2.53
N VAL A 6 -8.20 0.51 -1.32
CA VAL A 6 -7.98 -0.27 -0.11
C VAL A 6 -9.29 -0.86 0.40
N PHE A 7 -9.20 -2.01 1.06
CA PHE A 7 -10.33 -2.72 1.64
C PHE A 7 -10.11 -2.93 3.13
N ASP A 8 -11.13 -2.67 3.92
CA ASP A 8 -11.02 -2.65 5.38
C ASP A 8 -11.77 -3.79 6.09
N THR A 9 -12.80 -4.34 5.49
CA THR A 9 -13.67 -5.35 6.10
C THR A 9 -13.71 -6.62 5.28
N PHE A 10 -13.44 -7.76 5.92
CA PHE A 10 -13.55 -9.08 5.32
C PHE A 10 -14.77 -9.80 5.89
N ASP A 11 -15.66 -10.30 5.04
CA ASP A 11 -16.90 -10.99 5.45
C ASP A 11 -16.75 -12.51 5.57
N GLY A 12 -15.55 -13.06 5.30
CA GLY A 12 -15.25 -14.49 5.22
C GLY A 12 -15.12 -15.00 3.79
N ARG A 13 -15.47 -14.18 2.79
CA ARG A 13 -15.35 -14.51 1.36
C ARG A 13 -14.80 -13.37 0.52
N GLN A 14 -15.22 -12.14 0.82
CA GLN A 14 -14.88 -10.95 0.05
C GLN A 14 -14.44 -9.82 0.96
N TRP A 15 -13.60 -8.97 0.41
CA TRP A 15 -13.19 -7.73 1.00
C TRP A 15 -14.11 -6.58 0.57
N HIS A 16 -14.39 -5.68 1.49
CA HIS A 16 -15.21 -4.49 1.27
C HIS A 16 -14.44 -3.24 1.68
N ASN A 17 -14.61 -2.17 0.91
CA ASN A 17 -14.25 -0.82 1.34
C ASN A 17 -15.51 -0.21 1.96
N THR A 18 -15.48 0.06 3.25
CA THR A 18 -16.63 0.60 3.98
C THR A 18 -16.55 2.11 4.19
N ALA A 19 -15.57 2.80 3.59
CA ALA A 19 -15.55 4.26 3.54
C ALA A 19 -16.66 4.74 2.61
N ASP A 20 -17.47 5.70 3.08
CA ASP A 20 -18.65 6.21 2.40
C ASP A 20 -18.63 7.73 2.22
N ALA A 21 -17.66 8.41 2.83
CA ALA A 21 -17.49 9.84 2.64
C ALA A 21 -16.80 10.14 1.30
N GLU A 22 -17.33 11.13 0.59
CA GLU A 22 -16.75 11.59 -0.67
C GLU A 22 -16.21 13.01 -0.54
N ALA A 23 -15.08 13.26 -1.16
CA ALA A 23 -14.48 14.58 -1.29
C ALA A 23 -14.07 14.84 -2.73
N THR A 24 -14.10 16.11 -3.13
CA THR A 24 -13.65 16.56 -4.45
C THR A 24 -12.51 17.55 -4.28
N TYR A 25 -11.47 17.37 -5.06
CA TYR A 25 -10.28 18.24 -5.07
C TYR A 25 -10.05 18.75 -6.47
N ASP A 26 -9.83 20.05 -6.60
CA ASP A 26 -9.51 20.67 -7.89
C ASP A 26 -8.05 20.40 -8.28
N ALA A 27 -7.73 20.55 -9.57
CA ALA A 27 -6.38 20.40 -10.09
C ALA A 27 -5.39 21.33 -9.33
N GLY A 28 -4.31 20.74 -8.84
CA GLY A 28 -3.29 21.47 -8.07
C GLY A 28 -3.67 21.73 -6.61
N GLN A 29 -4.87 21.40 -6.17
CA GLN A 29 -5.27 21.55 -4.78
C GLN A 29 -4.50 20.55 -3.90
N ILE A 30 -4.02 21.05 -2.76
CA ILE A 30 -3.32 20.25 -1.76
C ILE A 30 -4.34 19.53 -0.89
N VAL A 31 -4.14 18.22 -0.72
CA VAL A 31 -4.94 17.37 0.16
C VAL A 31 -4.32 17.39 1.56
N PRO A 32 -5.13 17.56 2.60
CA PRO A 32 -4.66 17.45 3.97
C PRO A 32 -4.48 15.97 4.35
N ILE A 33 -3.36 15.35 3.96
CA ILE A 33 -3.00 14.00 4.38
C ILE A 33 -2.35 13.99 5.75
N ALA A 34 -2.31 12.84 6.43
CA ALA A 34 -1.72 12.73 7.76
C ALA A 34 -0.21 12.93 7.76
N SER A 35 0.29 13.55 8.82
CA SER A 35 1.71 13.81 9.05
C SER A 35 2.40 12.60 9.68
N TRP A 36 2.51 11.50 8.93
CA TRP A 36 3.27 10.33 9.36
C TRP A 36 4.77 10.59 9.32
N ARG A 37 5.53 9.91 10.20
CA ARG A 37 6.99 9.93 10.20
C ARG A 37 7.54 9.19 8.97
N ALA A 38 8.80 9.47 8.65
CA ALA A 38 9.54 8.82 7.57
C ALA A 38 8.76 8.80 6.24
N ARG A 39 8.29 9.98 5.80
CA ARG A 39 7.63 10.17 4.51
C ARG A 39 8.42 11.12 3.63
N GLU A 40 8.49 10.80 2.35
CA GLU A 40 9.05 11.71 1.35
C GLU A 40 8.05 11.99 0.23
N PRO A 41 8.06 13.19 -0.35
CA PRO A 41 7.25 13.49 -1.52
C PRO A 41 7.87 12.85 -2.76
N ILE A 42 7.07 12.05 -3.47
CA ILE A 42 7.41 11.52 -4.79
C ILE A 42 6.45 12.04 -5.83
N SER A 43 6.97 12.43 -7.01
CA SER A 43 6.17 12.85 -8.16
C SER A 43 6.10 11.70 -9.16
N GLN A 44 4.89 11.35 -9.59
CA GLN A 44 4.64 10.27 -10.53
C GLN A 44 3.78 10.78 -11.66
N THR A 45 4.18 10.56 -12.90
CA THR A 45 3.37 10.84 -14.08
C THR A 45 2.95 9.55 -14.73
N ILE A 46 1.65 9.33 -14.77
CA ILE A 46 1.03 8.15 -15.38
C ILE A 46 0.48 8.56 -16.75
N LYS A 47 0.93 7.85 -17.80
CA LYS A 47 0.41 7.98 -19.16
C LYS A 47 -0.36 6.72 -19.51
N LEU A 48 -1.61 6.87 -19.92
CA LEU A 48 -2.47 5.76 -20.26
C LEU A 48 -2.23 5.29 -21.69
N LEU A 49 -2.05 3.99 -21.85
CA LEU A 49 -1.89 3.32 -23.15
C LEU A 49 -3.16 2.58 -23.57
N ALA A 50 -4.18 2.56 -22.69
CA ALA A 50 -5.50 1.99 -22.93
C ALA A 50 -6.53 2.71 -22.03
N PRO A 51 -7.82 2.65 -22.34
CA PRO A 51 -8.87 3.16 -21.45
C PRO A 51 -8.89 2.39 -20.12
N VAL A 52 -9.01 3.12 -19.00
CA VAL A 52 -9.07 2.54 -17.65
C VAL A 52 -10.32 3.00 -16.86
N GLY A 53 -11.26 3.69 -17.53
CA GLY A 53 -12.40 4.33 -16.87
C GLY A 53 -11.94 5.55 -16.08
N ASP A 54 -12.54 5.77 -14.91
CA ASP A 54 -12.24 6.94 -14.07
C ASP A 54 -11.28 6.67 -12.90
N VAL A 55 -10.86 5.42 -12.67
CA VAL A 55 -9.97 5.06 -11.56
C VAL A 55 -8.56 5.61 -11.78
N LEU A 56 -8.00 6.24 -10.75
CA LEU A 56 -6.64 6.75 -10.75
C LEU A 56 -5.72 5.84 -9.92
N PHE A 57 -4.54 5.60 -10.43
CA PHE A 57 -3.51 4.76 -9.83
C PHE A 57 -2.32 5.62 -9.40
N GLY A 58 -1.71 5.30 -8.29
CA GLY A 58 -0.52 5.99 -7.83
C GLY A 58 -0.02 5.42 -6.52
N ALA A 59 1.20 5.78 -6.10
CA ALA A 59 1.66 5.46 -4.77
C ALA A 59 0.79 6.15 -3.71
N ALA A 60 0.67 5.55 -2.56
CA ALA A 60 0.04 6.16 -1.38
C ALA A 60 0.99 7.21 -0.78
N ASP A 61 0.60 8.15 0.01
CA ASP A 61 -0.69 8.80 0.16
C ASP A 61 -0.72 10.02 -0.76
N VAL A 62 -1.75 10.16 -1.59
CA VAL A 62 -1.80 11.24 -2.58
C VAL A 62 -2.01 12.59 -1.89
N ALA A 63 -1.03 13.49 -2.03
CA ALA A 63 -1.05 14.84 -1.47
C ALA A 63 -1.51 15.91 -2.50
N GLN A 64 -1.36 15.66 -3.80
CA GLN A 64 -1.76 16.58 -4.86
C GLN A 64 -1.93 15.83 -6.19
N ALA A 65 -2.83 16.33 -7.05
CA ALA A 65 -2.98 15.88 -8.43
C ALA A 65 -3.04 17.09 -9.39
N ASN A 66 -2.57 16.91 -10.63
CA ASN A 66 -2.68 17.95 -11.67
C ASN A 66 -4.03 17.96 -12.40
N LEU A 67 -4.96 17.13 -11.98
CA LEU A 67 -6.32 17.05 -12.50
C LEU A 67 -7.35 17.11 -11.36
N ARG A 68 -8.60 17.44 -11.71
CA ARG A 68 -9.70 17.37 -10.74
C ARG A 68 -10.04 15.92 -10.44
N MET A 69 -10.10 15.59 -9.15
CA MET A 69 -10.36 14.24 -8.67
C MET A 69 -11.52 14.19 -7.67
N ARG A 70 -12.19 13.05 -7.64
CA ARG A 70 -13.14 12.63 -6.60
C ARG A 70 -12.48 11.51 -5.80
N ALA A 71 -12.56 11.58 -4.49
CA ALA A 71 -11.98 10.56 -3.63
C ALA A 71 -13.02 10.04 -2.65
N THR A 72 -13.03 8.73 -2.46
CA THR A 72 -13.65 8.11 -1.29
C THR A 72 -12.66 8.24 -0.16
N VAL A 73 -13.09 8.85 0.94
CA VAL A 73 -12.18 9.26 2.02
C VAL A 73 -12.62 8.69 3.38
N ARG A 74 -11.64 8.53 4.26
CA ARG A 74 -11.83 8.29 5.68
C ARG A 74 -11.11 9.39 6.46
N PRO A 75 -11.76 10.06 7.43
CA PRO A 75 -11.07 10.98 8.33
C PRO A 75 -10.01 10.24 9.14
N GLU A 76 -8.83 10.82 9.27
CA GLU A 76 -7.79 10.34 10.17
C GLU A 76 -7.77 11.20 11.42
N THR A 77 -7.89 10.55 12.59
CA THR A 77 -7.94 11.22 13.88
C THR A 77 -6.62 11.04 14.64
N GLY A 78 -6.30 11.97 15.52
CA GLY A 78 -5.10 11.89 16.36
C GLY A 78 -3.80 12.26 15.68
N VAL A 79 -3.80 12.66 14.39
CA VAL A 79 -2.63 13.12 13.64
C VAL A 79 -2.86 14.51 13.06
N ALA A 80 -1.77 15.25 12.86
CA ALA A 80 -1.83 16.55 12.20
C ALA A 80 -1.83 16.40 10.66
N PRO A 81 -2.47 17.32 9.91
CA PRO A 81 -2.36 17.32 8.45
C PRO A 81 -1.02 17.88 7.97
N ILE A 82 -0.55 17.42 6.80
CA ILE A 82 0.56 18.02 6.08
C ILE A 82 0.10 18.50 4.69
N PRO A 83 0.68 19.60 4.19
CA PRO A 83 1.54 20.56 4.92
C PRO A 83 0.68 21.43 5.86
N ALA A 84 1.03 21.45 7.13
CA ALA A 84 0.26 22.18 8.15
C ALA A 84 0.09 23.68 7.83
N ALA A 85 1.08 24.28 7.17
CA ALA A 85 1.05 25.70 6.79
C ALA A 85 0.12 26.02 5.59
N GLN A 86 -0.31 25.01 4.83
CA GLN A 86 -1.13 25.18 3.61
C GLN A 86 -2.50 24.52 3.76
N ALA A 87 -2.70 23.69 4.79
CA ALA A 87 -4.00 23.15 5.10
C ALA A 87 -4.94 24.25 5.61
N PRO A 88 -6.22 24.25 5.23
CA PRO A 88 -7.19 25.17 5.81
C PRO A 88 -7.22 25.05 7.34
N ALA A 89 -7.44 26.17 8.03
CA ALA A 89 -7.52 26.16 9.48
C ALA A 89 -8.62 25.20 9.96
N GLY A 90 -8.24 24.23 10.80
CA GLY A 90 -9.14 23.19 11.29
C GLY A 90 -9.38 22.01 10.32
N ALA A 91 -8.65 21.94 9.19
CA ALA A 91 -8.70 20.76 8.32
C ALA A 91 -8.25 19.52 9.09
N GLN A 92 -9.05 18.47 8.99
CA GLN A 92 -8.65 17.14 9.47
C GLN A 92 -7.97 16.38 8.33
N PRO A 93 -6.92 15.62 8.62
CA PRO A 93 -6.31 14.78 7.61
C PRO A 93 -7.28 13.69 7.16
N VAL A 94 -7.16 13.33 5.89
CA VAL A 94 -7.95 12.29 5.27
C VAL A 94 -7.06 11.24 4.63
N GLU A 95 -7.51 10.00 4.75
CA GLU A 95 -6.99 8.89 3.99
C GLU A 95 -7.83 8.72 2.72
N PHE A 96 -7.17 8.55 1.58
CA PHE A 96 -7.84 8.13 0.36
C PHE A 96 -7.93 6.62 0.29
N THR A 97 -9.17 6.12 0.30
CA THR A 97 -9.43 4.69 0.11
C THR A 97 -9.61 4.33 -1.36
N MET A 98 -10.01 5.30 -2.20
CA MET A 98 -10.07 5.21 -3.66
C MET A 98 -10.05 6.62 -4.25
N VAL A 99 -9.37 6.79 -5.40
CA VAL A 99 -9.33 8.06 -6.14
C VAL A 99 -9.83 7.86 -7.57
N ARG A 100 -10.65 8.78 -8.04
CA ARG A 100 -11.24 8.77 -9.38
C ARG A 100 -11.07 10.12 -10.06
N ALA A 101 -10.85 10.11 -11.36
CA ALA A 101 -10.92 11.32 -12.17
C ALA A 101 -12.38 11.85 -12.24
N ALA A 102 -12.55 13.11 -12.60
CA ALA A 102 -13.88 13.69 -12.82
C ALA A 102 -14.55 13.21 -14.13
N ARG A 103 -13.82 12.50 -14.97
CA ARG A 103 -14.27 11.89 -16.23
C ARG A 103 -13.54 10.58 -16.47
N ASP A 104 -14.05 9.76 -17.36
CA ASP A 104 -13.30 8.61 -17.88
C ASP A 104 -12.03 9.07 -18.59
N LEU A 105 -10.98 8.27 -18.46
CA LEU A 105 -9.67 8.49 -19.02
C LEU A 105 -9.43 7.51 -20.16
N ASP A 106 -8.96 8.03 -21.29
CA ASP A 106 -8.73 7.31 -22.53
C ASP A 106 -7.24 7.10 -22.82
N ASN A 107 -6.97 6.32 -23.85
CA ASN A 107 -5.63 6.17 -24.40
C ASN A 107 -5.01 7.53 -24.75
N GLY A 108 -3.81 7.79 -24.28
CA GLY A 108 -3.06 9.04 -24.46
C GLY A 108 -3.28 10.09 -23.37
N ASP A 109 -4.30 9.94 -22.52
CA ASP A 109 -4.44 10.78 -21.33
C ASP A 109 -3.27 10.57 -20.38
N SER A 110 -2.94 11.62 -19.64
CA SER A 110 -1.91 11.55 -18.60
C SER A 110 -2.29 12.40 -17.40
N TYR A 111 -1.80 11.99 -16.24
CA TYR A 111 -1.93 12.75 -15.00
C TYR A 111 -0.70 12.59 -14.13
N THR A 112 -0.52 13.53 -13.21
CA THR A 112 0.60 13.54 -12.27
C THR A 112 0.06 13.59 -10.85
N PHE A 113 0.56 12.69 -10.00
CA PHE A 113 0.39 12.72 -8.56
C PHE A 113 1.68 13.16 -7.87
N VAL A 114 1.52 13.89 -6.78
CA VAL A 114 2.52 14.00 -5.72
C VAL A 114 2.00 13.22 -4.52
N SER A 115 2.74 12.21 -4.11
CA SER A 115 2.39 11.32 -2.98
C SER A 115 3.45 11.39 -1.90
N ALA A 116 3.05 11.10 -0.65
CA ALA A 116 3.96 10.99 0.49
C ALA A 116 4.31 9.51 0.71
N ALA A 117 5.33 9.02 0.01
CA ALA A 117 5.78 7.63 0.12
C ALA A 117 6.51 7.35 1.43
N THR A 118 6.37 6.13 1.94
CA THR A 118 7.10 5.72 3.16
C THR A 118 8.58 5.48 2.88
N LYS A 119 9.41 5.91 3.84
CA LYS A 119 10.84 5.61 3.94
C LYS A 119 11.19 4.96 5.27
N ALA A 120 10.19 4.47 6.00
CA ALA A 120 10.41 3.86 7.30
C ALA A 120 11.41 2.69 7.19
N SER A 121 12.48 2.77 7.98
CA SER A 121 13.48 1.72 8.10
C SER A 121 12.94 0.53 8.88
N ILE A 122 13.63 -0.62 8.78
CA ILE A 122 13.29 -1.80 9.59
C ILE A 122 13.36 -1.44 11.08
N GLN A 123 14.38 -0.71 11.50
CA GLN A 123 14.56 -0.27 12.88
C GLN A 123 13.41 0.65 13.34
N ASP A 124 12.91 1.53 12.50
CA ASP A 124 11.73 2.36 12.80
C ASP A 124 10.51 1.51 13.12
N LEU A 125 10.23 0.51 12.27
CA LEU A 125 9.05 -0.34 12.39
C LEU A 125 9.15 -1.33 13.55
N GLU A 126 10.35 -1.81 13.88
CA GLU A 126 10.60 -2.65 15.05
C GLU A 126 10.42 -1.87 16.35
N ASN A 127 10.75 -0.57 16.36
CA ASN A 127 10.60 0.31 17.52
C ASN A 127 9.26 1.04 17.58
N ALA A 128 8.39 0.85 16.60
CA ALA A 128 7.08 1.50 16.58
C ALA A 128 6.24 1.10 17.80
N SER A 129 5.46 2.06 18.32
CA SER A 129 4.50 1.81 19.41
C SER A 129 3.47 0.75 19.02
N THR A 130 2.87 0.13 20.03
CA THR A 130 1.68 -0.73 19.87
C THR A 130 0.41 -0.05 20.39
N ASP A 131 0.47 1.23 20.68
CA ASP A 131 -0.67 2.03 21.12
C ASP A 131 -1.51 2.44 19.91
N TYR A 132 -2.29 1.50 19.42
CA TYR A 132 -3.16 1.72 18.27
C TYR A 132 -4.34 2.63 18.65
N PRO A 133 -4.68 3.63 17.81
CA PRO A 133 -5.91 4.39 17.96
C PRO A 133 -7.15 3.48 17.98
N PRO A 134 -8.17 3.77 18.82
CA PRO A 134 -9.38 2.94 18.91
C PRO A 134 -10.05 2.67 17.57
N GLU A 135 -10.14 3.67 16.70
CA GLU A 135 -10.73 3.54 15.35
C GLU A 135 -9.94 2.59 14.44
N ILE A 136 -8.62 2.50 14.62
CA ILE A 136 -7.78 1.54 13.91
C ILE A 136 -8.04 0.13 14.43
N MET A 137 -8.12 -0.04 15.76
CA MET A 137 -8.42 -1.35 16.36
C MET A 137 -9.82 -1.85 15.95
N ASP A 138 -10.83 -1.00 16.07
CA ASP A 138 -12.22 -1.37 15.79
C ASP A 138 -12.42 -1.79 14.32
N LYS A 139 -11.73 -1.12 13.40
CA LYS A 139 -11.88 -1.38 11.97
C LYS A 139 -10.94 -2.48 11.47
N PHE A 140 -9.67 -2.41 11.81
CA PHE A 140 -8.62 -3.20 11.16
C PHE A 140 -8.13 -4.41 11.98
N LEU A 141 -8.77 -4.68 13.13
CA LEU A 141 -8.71 -5.96 13.83
C LEU A 141 -10.01 -6.78 13.68
N GLN A 142 -10.96 -6.32 12.84
CA GLN A 142 -12.20 -7.03 12.61
C GLN A 142 -11.93 -8.41 11.99
N ILE A 143 -12.57 -9.42 12.56
CA ILE A 143 -12.49 -10.83 12.15
C ILE A 143 -13.93 -11.34 11.99
N PRO A 144 -14.26 -12.07 10.91
CA PRO A 144 -15.57 -12.68 10.76
C PRO A 144 -15.91 -13.59 11.96
N PRO A 145 -17.20 -13.68 12.38
CA PRO A 145 -17.61 -14.47 13.55
C PRO A 145 -17.21 -15.96 13.44
N GLU A 146 -17.27 -16.53 12.24
CA GLU A 146 -16.95 -17.95 11.97
C GLU A 146 -15.54 -18.13 11.38
N PHE A 147 -14.60 -17.28 11.77
CA PHE A 147 -13.23 -17.37 11.27
C PHE A 147 -12.52 -18.64 11.73
N SER A 148 -11.84 -19.32 10.81
CA SER A 148 -11.18 -20.61 11.01
C SER A 148 -10.25 -20.65 12.24
N PRO A 149 -10.48 -21.56 13.20
CA PRO A 149 -9.55 -21.80 14.30
C PRO A 149 -8.17 -22.31 13.84
N ARG A 150 -8.12 -23.04 12.71
CA ARG A 150 -6.87 -23.57 12.14
C ARG A 150 -6.00 -22.44 11.63
N VAL A 151 -6.57 -21.46 10.91
CA VAL A 151 -5.85 -20.28 10.42
C VAL A 151 -5.35 -19.45 11.60
N ARG A 152 -6.17 -19.24 12.63
CA ARG A 152 -5.78 -18.57 13.87
C ARG A 152 -4.63 -19.29 14.57
N GLY A 153 -4.70 -20.62 14.69
CA GLY A 153 -3.65 -21.44 15.31
C GLY A 153 -2.32 -21.33 14.56
N LEU A 154 -2.36 -21.38 13.23
CA LEU A 154 -1.16 -21.18 12.39
C LEU A 154 -0.55 -19.78 12.59
N ALA A 155 -1.38 -18.72 12.61
CA ALA A 155 -0.89 -17.37 12.87
C ALA A 155 -0.18 -17.26 14.22
N GLN A 156 -0.77 -17.83 15.28
CA GLN A 156 -0.18 -17.87 16.62
C GLN A 156 1.15 -18.64 16.65
N GLU A 157 1.21 -19.77 15.96
CA GLU A 157 2.44 -20.57 15.87
C GLU A 157 3.57 -19.80 15.18
N LEU A 158 3.30 -19.23 14.01
CA LEU A 158 4.28 -18.48 13.23
C LEU A 158 4.80 -17.25 13.98
N THR A 159 3.97 -16.62 14.79
CA THR A 159 4.32 -15.38 15.49
C THR A 159 4.71 -15.58 16.95
N ALA A 160 4.84 -16.83 17.41
CA ALA A 160 5.09 -17.15 18.82
C ALA A 160 6.40 -16.54 19.38
N ASN A 161 7.40 -16.37 18.52
CA ASN A 161 8.71 -15.79 18.90
C ASN A 161 8.88 -14.35 18.42
N ALA A 162 7.89 -13.75 17.78
CA ALA A 162 7.94 -12.39 17.28
C ALA A 162 7.50 -11.40 18.39
N ALA A 163 8.41 -10.52 18.79
CA ALA A 163 8.18 -9.57 19.88
C ALA A 163 7.42 -8.32 19.41
N THR A 164 7.62 -7.90 18.15
CA THR A 164 7.07 -6.66 17.60
C THR A 164 6.04 -6.92 16.50
N PRO A 165 5.16 -5.96 16.19
CA PRO A 165 4.26 -6.06 15.04
C PRO A 165 4.98 -6.28 13.72
N TYR A 166 6.16 -5.66 13.53
CA TYR A 166 6.98 -5.85 12.33
C TYR A 166 7.47 -7.29 12.20
N GLU A 167 8.04 -7.86 13.27
CA GLU A 167 8.49 -9.26 13.29
C GLU A 167 7.33 -10.23 13.05
N LYS A 168 6.13 -9.96 13.61
CA LYS A 168 4.93 -10.76 13.31
C LYS A 168 4.57 -10.71 11.84
N ALA A 169 4.57 -9.52 11.25
CA ALA A 169 4.27 -9.34 9.83
C ALA A 169 5.30 -10.08 8.95
N LYS A 170 6.60 -9.95 9.26
CA LYS A 170 7.66 -10.65 8.53
C LYS A 170 7.61 -12.18 8.69
N ALA A 171 7.22 -12.68 9.86
CA ALA A 171 7.08 -14.12 10.09
C ALA A 171 5.95 -14.72 9.23
N VAL A 172 4.78 -14.04 9.18
CA VAL A 172 3.65 -14.47 8.34
C VAL A 172 3.99 -14.33 6.85
N GLU A 173 4.57 -13.20 6.43
CA GLU A 173 5.02 -12.97 5.06
C GLU A 173 6.00 -14.07 4.60
N ALA A 174 7.02 -14.34 5.39
CA ALA A 174 8.03 -15.36 5.09
C ALA A 174 7.41 -16.76 4.91
N TYR A 175 6.46 -17.14 5.77
CA TYR A 175 5.75 -18.42 5.64
C TYR A 175 4.94 -18.47 4.34
N LEU A 176 4.13 -17.45 4.05
CA LEU A 176 3.29 -17.41 2.86
C LEU A 176 4.13 -17.50 1.58
N ARG A 177 5.25 -16.82 1.54
CA ARG A 177 6.19 -16.86 0.40
C ARG A 177 6.83 -18.24 0.17
N THR A 178 6.67 -19.21 1.09
CA THR A 178 7.05 -20.61 0.84
C THR A 178 6.03 -21.39 0.01
N LEU A 179 4.80 -20.87 -0.11
CA LEU A 179 3.75 -21.51 -0.90
C LEU A 179 3.93 -21.15 -2.39
N PRO A 180 3.79 -22.09 -3.33
CA PRO A 180 3.91 -21.80 -4.75
C PRO A 180 2.82 -20.85 -5.27
N TYR A 181 3.20 -19.90 -6.12
CA TYR A 181 2.24 -19.09 -6.89
C TYR A 181 1.61 -19.90 -8.02
N ASP A 182 0.28 -19.83 -8.14
CA ASP A 182 -0.48 -20.47 -9.23
C ASP A 182 -1.80 -19.72 -9.42
N ASP A 183 -1.97 -19.06 -10.54
CA ASP A 183 -3.18 -18.32 -10.91
C ASP A 183 -4.24 -19.18 -11.61
N ALA A 184 -3.91 -20.44 -11.91
CA ALA A 184 -4.78 -21.39 -12.59
C ALA A 184 -5.44 -22.41 -11.64
N ILE A 185 -5.53 -22.08 -10.33
CA ILE A 185 -6.14 -22.98 -9.34
C ILE A 185 -7.67 -23.08 -9.51
N ALA A 186 -8.20 -24.25 -9.15
CA ALA A 186 -9.64 -24.42 -9.06
C ALA A 186 -10.22 -23.64 -7.87
N ALA A 187 -11.45 -23.15 -8.04
CA ALA A 187 -12.18 -22.54 -6.93
C ALA A 187 -12.35 -23.53 -5.76
N PRO A 188 -12.38 -23.04 -4.50
CA PRO A 188 -12.66 -23.87 -3.34
C PRO A 188 -13.96 -24.66 -3.51
N PRO A 189 -14.05 -25.90 -3.00
CA PRO A 189 -15.28 -26.65 -2.99
C PRO A 189 -16.43 -25.87 -2.32
N ALA A 190 -17.66 -26.13 -2.77
CA ALA A 190 -18.83 -25.46 -2.19
C ALA A 190 -18.89 -25.69 -0.66
N GLY A 191 -18.98 -24.58 0.09
CA GLY A 191 -19.01 -24.60 1.56
C GLY A 191 -17.65 -24.68 2.25
N ALA A 192 -16.54 -24.85 1.51
CA ALA A 192 -15.21 -24.78 2.10
C ALA A 192 -14.85 -23.33 2.44
N ASP A 193 -14.09 -23.16 3.52
CA ASP A 193 -13.43 -21.89 3.86
C ASP A 193 -12.29 -21.64 2.87
N PRO A 194 -12.27 -20.50 2.15
CA PRO A 194 -11.25 -20.24 1.14
C PRO A 194 -9.82 -20.17 1.70
N LEU A 195 -9.65 -19.66 2.93
CA LEU A 195 -8.34 -19.57 3.56
C LEU A 195 -7.83 -20.92 4.04
N GLU A 196 -8.71 -21.78 4.61
CA GLU A 196 -8.33 -23.15 4.94
C GLU A 196 -7.92 -23.92 3.68
N TYR A 197 -8.71 -23.81 2.61
CA TYR A 197 -8.41 -24.45 1.34
C TYR A 197 -7.04 -24.02 0.80
N PHE A 198 -6.76 -22.72 0.82
CA PHE A 198 -5.46 -22.20 0.39
C PHE A 198 -4.32 -22.69 1.27
N LEU A 199 -4.41 -22.51 2.58
CA LEU A 199 -3.29 -22.72 3.50
C LEU A 199 -2.99 -24.18 3.79
N PHE A 200 -4.00 -25.05 3.76
CA PHE A 200 -3.84 -26.42 4.25
C PHE A 200 -4.11 -27.49 3.20
N ASP A 201 -5.00 -27.24 2.25
CA ASP A 201 -5.42 -28.26 1.29
C ASP A 201 -4.62 -28.14 -0.02
N ILE A 202 -4.77 -27.03 -0.76
CA ILE A 202 -4.13 -26.87 -2.06
C ILE A 202 -2.70 -26.32 -1.97
N LYS A 203 -2.41 -25.50 -0.96
CA LYS A 203 -1.10 -24.89 -0.64
C LYS A 203 -0.45 -24.16 -1.81
N ARG A 204 -1.24 -23.53 -2.63
CA ARG A 204 -0.85 -22.68 -3.77
C ARG A 204 -1.99 -21.75 -4.15
N GLY A 205 -1.69 -20.61 -4.73
CA GLY A 205 -2.72 -19.63 -5.11
C GLY A 205 -2.13 -18.39 -5.75
N TYR A 206 -2.94 -17.36 -5.86
CA TYR A 206 -2.57 -16.07 -6.43
C TYR A 206 -2.73 -14.93 -5.41
N CYS A 207 -2.35 -13.72 -5.77
CA CYS A 207 -2.19 -12.58 -4.87
C CYS A 207 -3.34 -12.39 -3.86
N ASP A 208 -4.61 -12.53 -4.27
CA ASP A 208 -5.74 -12.34 -3.35
C ASP A 208 -5.75 -13.35 -2.19
N TYR A 209 -5.34 -14.61 -2.42
CA TYR A 209 -5.22 -15.60 -1.36
C TYR A 209 -4.11 -15.24 -0.38
N TYR A 210 -2.95 -14.84 -0.89
CA TYR A 210 -1.80 -14.45 -0.07
C TYR A 210 -2.11 -13.21 0.76
N ALA A 211 -2.63 -12.16 0.13
CA ALA A 211 -2.95 -10.92 0.81
C ALA A 211 -4.05 -11.11 1.86
N THR A 212 -5.12 -11.87 1.52
CA THR A 212 -6.19 -12.19 2.47
C THR A 212 -5.66 -13.01 3.65
N ALA A 213 -4.86 -14.04 3.38
CA ALA A 213 -4.28 -14.87 4.45
C ALA A 213 -3.42 -14.03 5.38
N MET A 214 -2.50 -13.22 4.85
CA MET A 214 -1.64 -12.38 5.67
C MET A 214 -2.43 -11.38 6.49
N ALA A 215 -3.32 -10.61 5.88
CA ALA A 215 -4.10 -9.60 6.58
C ALA A 215 -4.94 -10.21 7.71
N MET A 216 -5.62 -11.33 7.44
CA MET A 216 -6.46 -12.00 8.43
C MET A 216 -5.64 -12.68 9.53
N MET A 217 -4.52 -13.32 9.22
CA MET A 217 -3.62 -13.89 10.21
C MET A 217 -3.07 -12.82 11.15
N LEU A 218 -2.63 -11.66 10.62
CA LEU A 218 -2.15 -10.54 11.42
C LEU A 218 -3.22 -9.98 12.35
N ARG A 219 -4.45 -9.81 11.87
CA ARG A 219 -5.58 -9.39 12.70
C ARG A 219 -5.81 -10.34 13.89
N THR A 220 -5.66 -11.65 13.70
CA THR A 220 -5.85 -12.64 14.79
C THR A 220 -4.79 -12.57 15.87
N VAL A 221 -3.63 -12.00 15.59
CA VAL A 221 -2.53 -11.81 16.55
C VAL A 221 -2.37 -10.35 16.99
N GLY A 222 -3.42 -9.54 16.79
CA GLY A 222 -3.53 -8.17 17.30
C GLY A 222 -2.74 -7.14 16.50
N VAL A 223 -2.44 -7.41 15.23
CA VAL A 223 -1.76 -6.47 14.33
C VAL A 223 -2.76 -5.95 13.30
N PRO A 224 -3.10 -4.64 13.31
CA PRO A 224 -4.04 -4.05 12.36
C PRO A 224 -3.51 -4.14 10.93
N ALA A 225 -4.29 -4.74 10.06
CA ALA A 225 -3.91 -4.99 8.68
C ALA A 225 -5.11 -4.88 7.74
N ARG A 226 -4.85 -4.55 6.47
CA ARG A 226 -5.83 -4.43 5.39
C ARG A 226 -5.27 -4.91 4.07
N THR A 227 -6.10 -5.08 3.06
CA THR A 227 -5.65 -5.35 1.69
C THR A 227 -5.76 -4.09 0.84
N ALA A 228 -4.83 -3.95 -0.09
CA ALA A 228 -4.85 -2.93 -1.12
C ALA A 228 -4.74 -3.60 -2.49
N SER A 229 -5.42 -3.04 -3.48
CA SER A 229 -5.39 -3.54 -4.86
C SER A 229 -5.07 -2.43 -5.85
N GLY A 230 -4.42 -2.82 -6.93
CA GLY A 230 -3.97 -1.95 -8.01
C GLY A 230 -3.06 -2.71 -8.94
N TYR A 231 -1.85 -2.22 -9.13
CA TYR A 231 -0.82 -2.89 -9.95
C TYR A 231 0.51 -2.94 -9.21
N ALA A 232 1.27 -4.01 -9.45
CA ALA A 232 2.69 -4.07 -9.16
C ALA A 232 3.47 -3.07 -10.01
N GLU A 233 4.77 -2.92 -9.78
CA GLU A 233 5.58 -1.89 -10.46
C GLU A 233 5.59 -2.02 -11.99
N GLY A 234 5.48 -3.25 -12.52
CA GLY A 234 5.66 -3.54 -13.92
C GLY A 234 7.13 -3.64 -14.32
N LEU A 235 7.40 -3.55 -15.62
CA LEU A 235 8.74 -3.64 -16.18
C LEU A 235 9.37 -2.25 -16.33
N PHE A 236 10.54 -2.07 -15.71
CA PHE A 236 11.31 -0.83 -15.90
C PHE A 236 12.02 -0.83 -17.25
N ASP A 237 11.83 0.24 -18.00
CA ASP A 237 12.50 0.51 -19.27
C ASP A 237 13.58 1.58 -19.10
N GLU A 238 14.83 1.18 -19.25
CA GLU A 238 15.99 2.08 -19.07
C GLU A 238 16.05 3.19 -20.14
N GLU A 239 15.53 2.96 -21.35
CA GLU A 239 15.58 3.98 -22.42
C GLU A 239 14.61 5.14 -22.14
N SER A 240 13.40 4.84 -21.76
CA SER A 240 12.38 5.85 -21.43
C SER A 240 12.38 6.27 -19.96
N GLN A 241 13.19 5.63 -19.09
CA GLN A 241 13.22 5.85 -17.64
C GLN A 241 11.81 5.77 -17.03
N SER A 242 11.05 4.76 -17.44
CA SER A 242 9.66 4.59 -17.03
C SER A 242 9.30 3.13 -16.80
N TYR A 243 8.23 2.90 -16.03
CA TYR A 243 7.67 1.59 -15.82
C TYR A 243 6.55 1.31 -16.81
N TYR A 244 6.60 0.18 -17.50
CA TYR A 244 5.51 -0.35 -18.30
C TYR A 244 4.65 -1.27 -17.45
N VAL A 245 3.42 -0.83 -17.19
CA VAL A 245 2.44 -1.56 -16.38
C VAL A 245 1.33 -2.08 -17.27
N THR A 246 1.00 -3.35 -17.15
CA THR A 246 0.01 -4.06 -17.96
C THR A 246 -1.08 -4.68 -17.08
N GLN A 247 -2.13 -5.23 -17.69
CA GLN A 247 -3.17 -5.97 -16.96
C GLN A 247 -2.64 -7.21 -16.23
N ARG A 248 -1.47 -7.74 -16.62
CA ARG A 248 -0.84 -8.89 -15.96
C ARG A 248 -0.20 -8.51 -14.62
N ASP A 249 0.10 -7.23 -14.47
CA ASP A 249 0.67 -6.68 -13.24
C ASP A 249 -0.42 -6.30 -12.23
N ALA A 250 -1.71 -6.60 -12.52
CA ALA A 250 -2.81 -6.43 -11.57
C ALA A 250 -2.51 -7.22 -10.29
N HIS A 251 -2.56 -6.55 -9.14
CA HIS A 251 -2.02 -7.09 -7.91
C HIS A 251 -2.79 -6.68 -6.66
N THR A 252 -2.73 -7.54 -5.65
CA THR A 252 -3.28 -7.31 -4.32
C THR A 252 -2.20 -7.60 -3.28
N TRP A 253 -1.94 -6.63 -2.40
CA TRP A 253 -0.94 -6.71 -1.32
C TRP A 253 -1.54 -6.38 0.04
N VAL A 254 -0.71 -6.37 1.06
CA VAL A 254 -1.12 -6.07 2.44
C VAL A 254 -0.53 -4.74 2.88
N GLU A 255 -1.33 -3.96 3.59
CA GLU A 255 -0.86 -2.81 4.34
C GLU A 255 -1.08 -3.05 5.84
N VAL A 256 -0.03 -2.86 6.63
CA VAL A 256 -0.03 -3.01 8.09
C VAL A 256 0.12 -1.64 8.73
N PHE A 257 -0.69 -1.37 9.75
CA PHE A 257 -0.65 -0.08 10.43
C PHE A 257 0.40 -0.08 11.55
N PHE A 258 1.27 0.93 11.50
CA PHE A 258 2.23 1.23 12.56
C PHE A 258 1.94 2.62 13.14
N PRO A 259 1.69 2.76 14.46
CA PRO A 259 1.55 4.06 15.08
C PRO A 259 2.74 4.97 14.74
N GLU A 260 2.47 6.26 14.49
CA GLU A 260 3.42 7.28 14.02
C GLU A 260 3.87 7.17 12.55
N TYR A 261 3.84 5.97 11.94
CA TYR A 261 4.28 5.72 10.55
C TYR A 261 3.11 5.52 9.57
N GLY A 262 1.91 5.21 10.07
CA GLY A 262 0.72 4.94 9.27
C GLY A 262 0.75 3.56 8.59
N TRP A 263 0.19 3.46 7.41
CA TRP A 263 0.11 2.23 6.63
C TRP A 263 1.43 1.93 5.91
N ILE A 264 1.91 0.71 6.08
CA ILE A 264 3.18 0.21 5.53
C ILE A 264 2.89 -1.05 4.73
N GLU A 265 3.36 -1.09 3.50
CA GLU A 265 3.15 -2.19 2.55
C GLU A 265 3.95 -3.45 2.93
N PHE A 266 3.37 -4.63 2.67
CA PHE A 266 4.01 -5.95 2.78
C PHE A 266 3.59 -6.82 1.61
N GLU A 267 4.52 -7.68 1.13
CA GLU A 267 4.32 -8.51 -0.05
C GLU A 267 4.42 -10.00 0.27
N PRO A 268 3.31 -10.66 0.60
CA PRO A 268 3.31 -12.08 0.91
C PRO A 268 3.37 -12.99 -0.31
N THR A 269 3.16 -12.46 -1.53
CA THR A 269 3.03 -13.26 -2.76
C THR A 269 4.38 -13.78 -3.23
N ALA A 270 4.51 -15.09 -3.37
CA ALA A 270 5.78 -15.72 -3.77
C ALA A 270 6.23 -15.37 -5.20
N GLY A 271 5.30 -14.96 -6.06
CA GLY A 271 5.58 -14.55 -7.44
C GLY A 271 6.19 -13.17 -7.58
N GLU A 272 6.04 -12.32 -6.58
CA GLU A 272 6.51 -10.93 -6.59
C GLU A 272 7.86 -10.77 -5.90
N SER A 273 8.57 -9.69 -6.23
CA SER A 273 9.80 -9.33 -5.51
C SER A 273 9.48 -8.91 -4.08
N PRO A 274 10.32 -9.29 -3.10
CA PRO A 274 10.20 -8.76 -1.74
C PRO A 274 10.34 -7.24 -1.74
N LEU A 275 9.61 -6.57 -0.83
CA LEU A 275 9.79 -5.15 -0.60
C LEU A 275 11.04 -4.93 0.26
N ASP A 276 12.06 -4.32 -0.32
CA ASP A 276 13.29 -3.98 0.38
C ASP A 276 13.10 -2.70 1.19
N ARG A 277 13.64 -2.70 2.42
CA ARG A 277 13.69 -1.53 3.30
C ARG A 277 15.11 -1.36 3.85
N PRO A 278 15.57 -0.11 4.03
CA PRO A 278 16.84 0.12 4.70
C PRO A 278 16.78 -0.43 6.13
N GLN A 279 17.92 -0.92 6.63
CA GLN A 279 17.99 -1.40 8.02
C GLN A 279 17.84 -0.24 9.00
N THR A 280 18.48 0.88 8.68
CA THR A 280 18.48 2.11 9.48
C THR A 280 18.38 3.33 8.57
N ASP A 281 18.04 4.49 9.13
CA ASP A 281 18.04 5.78 8.41
C ASP A 281 19.43 6.13 7.85
N ALA A 282 20.51 5.67 8.50
CA ALA A 282 21.88 5.88 8.04
C ALA A 282 22.20 5.10 6.75
N ASP A 283 21.65 3.91 6.59
CA ASP A 283 21.82 3.10 5.38
C ASP A 283 21.11 3.74 4.18
N GLU A 284 19.96 4.37 4.40
CA GLU A 284 19.24 5.11 3.39
C GLU A 284 20.04 6.32 2.88
N MET A 285 20.63 7.10 3.80
CA MET A 285 21.48 8.24 3.42
C MET A 285 22.70 7.82 2.62
N ALA A 286 23.26 6.64 2.89
CA ALA A 286 24.40 6.09 2.15
C ALA A 286 24.00 5.70 0.70
N VAL A 287 22.84 5.10 0.49
CA VAL A 287 22.32 4.75 -0.86
C VAL A 287 22.02 6.01 -1.67
N THR A 288 21.37 6.99 -1.07
CA THR A 288 21.02 8.26 -1.73
C THR A 288 22.29 9.04 -2.14
N SER A 289 23.31 9.05 -1.30
CA SER A 289 24.58 9.71 -1.60
C SER A 289 25.33 9.06 -2.78
N GLN A 290 25.31 7.73 -2.87
CA GLN A 290 25.92 6.99 -4.00
C GLN A 290 25.16 7.20 -5.32
N GLN A 291 23.86 7.35 -5.27
CA GLN A 291 23.05 7.65 -6.46
C GLN A 291 23.25 9.08 -6.96
N GLN A 292 23.48 10.05 -6.08
CA GLN A 292 23.80 11.43 -6.46
C GLN A 292 25.21 11.55 -7.07
N GLU A 293 26.19 10.79 -6.59
CA GLU A 293 27.54 10.79 -7.17
C GLU A 293 27.63 10.12 -8.55
N GLN A 294 26.66 9.29 -8.91
CA GLN A 294 26.57 8.63 -10.22
C GLN A 294 25.77 9.41 -11.28
N GLN A 295 25.11 10.51 -10.93
CA GLN A 295 24.51 11.39 -11.92
C GLN A 295 25.61 12.22 -12.61
N PRO A 296 25.77 12.13 -13.97
CA PRO A 296 26.72 12.96 -14.68
C PRO A 296 26.34 14.42 -14.52
N GLU A 297 27.32 15.27 -14.14
CA GLU A 297 27.14 16.73 -14.08
C GLU A 297 26.49 17.21 -15.39
N SER A 298 25.36 17.88 -15.28
CA SER A 298 24.73 18.54 -16.43
C SER A 298 25.73 19.54 -17.04
N PRO A 299 25.95 19.53 -18.37
CA PRO A 299 26.86 20.49 -19.01
C PRO A 299 26.41 21.91 -18.70
N LEU A 300 27.30 22.70 -18.13
CA LEU A 300 27.10 24.13 -17.92
C LEU A 300 26.60 24.80 -19.21
N ALA A 301 25.48 25.51 -19.13
CA ALA A 301 24.93 26.29 -20.22
C ALA A 301 26.01 27.27 -20.74
N PRO A 302 26.17 27.45 -22.08
CA PRO A 302 27.16 28.36 -22.63
C PRO A 302 26.85 29.80 -22.21
N THR A 303 27.85 30.48 -21.70
CA THR A 303 27.82 31.92 -21.36
C THR A 303 27.51 32.72 -22.63
N PRO A 304 26.57 33.67 -22.63
CA PRO A 304 26.30 34.50 -23.79
C PRO A 304 27.51 35.40 -24.11
N PRO A 305 27.81 35.63 -25.39
CA PRO A 305 28.93 36.51 -25.79
C PRO A 305 28.66 37.95 -25.41
N ALA A 306 29.75 38.68 -25.06
CA ALA A 306 29.78 40.09 -24.64
C ALA A 306 29.38 41.03 -25.76
#